data_ae3e669a6391143a71ad900ffbd892f3
#
_entry.id   ae3e669a6391143a71ad900ffbd892f3
#
_cell.length_a   1.000
_cell.length_b   1.000
_cell.length_c   1.000
_cell.angle_alpha   90.00
_cell.angle_beta   90.00
_cell.angle_gamma   90.00
#
_symmetry.space_group_name_H-M   'P 1'
#
loop_
_entity.id
_entity.type
_entity.pdbx_description
1 polymer ?
#
loop_
_entity_poly.entity_id
_entity_poly.type
_entity_poly.pdbx_seq_one_letter_code
_entity_poly.pdbx_strand_id
1 'polypeptide(L)'
;MVMRRLVSTLKCRVLANKYSKITFHYVLLLSLCLGVAGCHDPNDVIKAAKFGDLKSLVKSLDAGTKIDHADPAGETALFHIIGSGSQKGFDLLMERGASTHLKDIQGNTALHKAATFSRERFTKDLIRMGVEVNSTNKVGATALHYAVRNADEVITKLLLKNGAEKNILDFQGNSAINVVESMLNQKSLSDSMGNVISKNNVLNIEKILKK
;
A
#
# COMPACT_ATOMS: atom_id res chain seq x y z
N MET A 1 30.46 6.77 7.88
CA MET A 1 29.97 5.37 7.81
C MET A 1 30.22 4.57 9.10
N VAL A 2 31.08 5.00 9.99
CA VAL A 2 31.46 4.29 11.24
C VAL A 2 30.50 4.53 12.40
N MET A 3 29.85 5.70 12.52
CA MET A 3 28.98 6.03 13.69
C MET A 3 27.63 5.27 13.73
N ARG A 4 27.07 4.82 12.61
CA ARG A 4 25.80 4.05 12.63
C ARG A 4 25.96 2.61 13.14
N ARG A 5 27.15 2.03 13.05
CA ARG A 5 27.46 0.71 13.64
C ARG A 5 27.61 0.74 15.16
N LEU A 6 28.02 1.88 15.73
CA LEU A 6 28.23 2.05 17.18
C LEU A 6 26.89 2.15 17.96
N VAL A 7 25.83 2.70 17.38
CA VAL A 7 24.54 2.87 18.04
C VAL A 7 23.77 1.54 18.15
N SER A 8 23.90 0.64 17.17
CA SER A 8 23.29 -0.71 17.24
C SER A 8 24.00 -1.60 18.27
N THR A 9 25.32 -1.44 18.43
CA THR A 9 26.10 -2.20 19.44
C THR A 9 25.88 -1.70 20.86
N LEU A 10 25.57 -0.40 21.05
CA LEU A 10 25.31 0.16 22.37
C LEU A 10 23.95 -0.27 22.95
N LYS A 11 22.89 -0.43 22.13
CA LYS A 11 21.59 -0.95 22.62
C LYS A 11 21.67 -2.40 23.08
N CYS A 12 22.49 -3.25 22.47
CA CYS A 12 22.74 -4.60 22.95
C CYS A 12 23.64 -4.63 24.21
N ARG A 13 24.55 -3.66 24.39
CA ARG A 13 25.45 -3.61 25.56
C ARG A 13 24.76 -3.17 26.86
N VAL A 14 23.73 -2.32 26.78
CA VAL A 14 23.01 -1.83 27.98
C VAL A 14 22.19 -2.93 28.64
N LEU A 15 21.71 -3.93 27.88
CA LEU A 15 21.01 -5.09 28.43
C LEU A 15 21.96 -6.15 29.04
N ALA A 16 23.21 -6.21 28.59
CA ALA A 16 24.19 -7.18 29.09
C ALA A 16 24.76 -6.87 30.47
N ASN A 17 24.67 -5.62 30.92
CA ASN A 17 25.29 -5.19 32.20
C ASN A 17 24.41 -5.40 33.44
N LYS A 18 23.23 -6.00 33.30
CA LYS A 18 22.28 -6.18 34.40
C LYS A 18 22.22 -7.62 34.98
N TYR A 19 22.93 -8.58 34.37
CA TYR A 19 22.92 -9.97 34.79
C TYR A 19 24.32 -10.55 34.92
N SER A 20 24.57 -11.32 35.99
CA SER A 20 25.86 -11.86 36.41
C SER A 20 26.50 -12.81 35.39
N LYS A 21 27.83 -12.98 35.46
CA LYS A 21 28.68 -13.72 34.52
C LYS A 21 28.22 -15.15 34.14
N ILE A 22 27.34 -15.76 34.90
CA ILE A 22 26.85 -17.14 34.67
C ILE A 22 25.75 -17.13 33.58
N THR A 23 24.96 -16.05 33.45
CA THR A 23 23.93 -15.93 32.42
C THR A 23 24.50 -15.56 31.06
N PHE A 24 25.72 -15.01 31.02
CA PHE A 24 26.34 -14.59 29.76
C PHE A 24 26.68 -15.79 28.83
N HIS A 25 27.12 -16.92 29.44
CA HIS A 25 27.39 -18.14 28.67
C HIS A 25 26.09 -18.80 28.13
N TYR A 26 25.03 -18.78 28.94
CA TYR A 26 23.71 -19.31 28.50
C TYR A 26 23.05 -18.44 27.42
N VAL A 27 23.18 -17.12 27.52
CA VAL A 27 22.67 -16.18 26.48
C VAL A 27 23.49 -16.29 25.20
N LEU A 28 24.81 -16.51 25.29
CA LEU A 28 25.68 -16.72 24.12
C LEU A 28 25.38 -18.07 23.45
N LEU A 29 25.13 -19.13 24.22
CA LEU A 29 24.75 -20.45 23.70
C LEU A 29 23.34 -20.46 23.12
N LEU A 30 22.38 -19.75 23.72
CA LEU A 30 21.02 -19.56 23.17
C LEU A 30 21.04 -18.70 21.90
N SER A 31 21.94 -17.71 21.79
CA SER A 31 22.08 -16.92 20.56
C SER A 31 22.77 -17.69 19.41
N LEU A 32 23.59 -18.71 19.76
CA LEU A 32 24.20 -19.61 18.77
C LEU A 32 23.26 -20.76 18.34
N CYS A 33 22.30 -21.16 19.20
CA CYS A 33 21.29 -22.17 18.86
C CYS A 33 20.03 -21.59 18.19
N LEU A 34 19.72 -20.31 18.42
CA LEU A 34 18.69 -19.55 17.71
C LEU A 34 19.40 -18.77 16.61
N GLY A 35 19.77 -19.44 15.52
CA GLY A 35 20.55 -18.87 14.41
C GLY A 35 20.35 -17.37 14.26
N VAL A 36 21.43 -16.61 14.41
CA VAL A 36 21.56 -15.15 14.35
C VAL A 36 20.36 -14.47 13.66
N ALA A 37 19.29 -14.24 14.42
CA ALA A 37 18.30 -13.24 14.05
C ALA A 37 19.05 -11.91 14.16
N GLY A 38 19.75 -11.49 13.10
CA GLY A 38 20.33 -10.17 12.99
C GLY A 38 19.22 -9.20 13.35
N CYS A 39 19.54 -8.15 14.13
CA CYS A 39 18.62 -7.06 14.41
C CYS A 39 18.20 -6.45 13.06
N HIS A 40 17.16 -7.02 12.45
CA HIS A 40 16.63 -6.55 11.18
C HIS A 40 15.59 -5.48 11.54
N ASP A 41 15.76 -4.27 11.01
CA ASP A 41 14.78 -3.21 11.20
C ASP A 41 13.48 -3.65 10.47
N PRO A 42 12.36 -3.84 11.16
CA PRO A 42 11.11 -4.22 10.50
C PRO A 42 10.69 -3.24 9.39
N ASN A 43 11.21 -2.01 9.43
CA ASN A 43 10.98 -1.03 8.37
C ASN A 43 11.85 -1.25 7.12
N ASP A 44 12.79 -2.19 7.11
CA ASP A 44 13.63 -2.40 5.94
C ASP A 44 12.81 -2.96 4.76
N VAL A 45 11.79 -3.79 5.01
CA VAL A 45 10.85 -4.26 3.98
C VAL A 45 10.07 -3.10 3.37
N ILE A 46 9.61 -2.16 4.22
CA ILE A 46 8.90 -0.94 3.78
C ILE A 46 9.81 -0.04 2.94
N LYS A 47 11.03 0.21 3.41
CA LYS A 47 12.01 1.04 2.67
C LYS A 47 12.33 0.43 1.31
N ALA A 48 12.61 -0.88 1.28
CA ALA A 48 12.88 -1.59 0.03
C ALA A 48 11.70 -1.51 -0.95
N ALA A 49 10.48 -1.70 -0.47
CA ALA A 49 9.26 -1.58 -1.27
C ALA A 49 9.06 -0.16 -1.80
N LYS A 50 9.24 0.87 -0.97
CA LYS A 50 9.09 2.28 -1.31
C LYS A 50 10.05 2.73 -2.41
N PHE A 51 11.30 2.24 -2.39
CA PHE A 51 12.31 2.58 -3.38
C PHE A 51 12.38 1.58 -4.55
N GLY A 52 11.53 0.56 -4.56
CA GLY A 52 11.51 -0.47 -5.61
C GLY A 52 12.77 -1.35 -5.64
N ASP A 53 13.53 -1.40 -4.53
CA ASP A 53 14.73 -2.22 -4.43
C ASP A 53 14.36 -3.69 -4.13
N LEU A 54 14.17 -4.45 -5.19
CA LEU A 54 13.78 -5.86 -5.10
C LEU A 54 14.82 -6.71 -4.37
N LYS A 55 16.12 -6.40 -4.50
CA LYS A 55 17.17 -7.17 -3.82
C LYS A 55 17.09 -7.00 -2.30
N SER A 56 16.93 -5.77 -1.84
CA SER A 56 16.74 -5.47 -0.43
C SER A 56 15.40 -6.00 0.09
N LEU A 57 14.35 -5.99 -0.74
CA LEU A 57 13.05 -6.56 -0.39
C LEU A 57 13.15 -8.06 -0.14
N VAL A 58 13.73 -8.82 -1.08
CA VAL A 58 13.98 -10.26 -0.93
C VAL A 58 14.82 -10.54 0.32
N LYS A 59 15.94 -9.82 0.48
CA LYS A 59 16.83 -9.99 1.63
C LYS A 59 16.12 -9.76 2.96
N SER A 60 15.26 -8.75 3.04
CA SER A 60 14.50 -8.44 4.26
C SER A 60 13.48 -9.54 4.58
N LEU A 61 12.77 -10.04 3.56
CA LEU A 61 11.81 -11.13 3.72
C LEU A 61 12.51 -12.44 4.09
N ASP A 62 13.64 -12.77 3.47
CA ASP A 62 14.44 -13.98 3.78
C ASP A 62 15.08 -13.91 5.18
N ALA A 63 15.33 -12.70 5.69
CA ALA A 63 15.75 -12.47 7.07
C ALA A 63 14.61 -12.58 8.10
N GLY A 64 13.39 -12.91 7.67
CA GLY A 64 12.24 -13.14 8.53
C GLY A 64 11.47 -11.89 8.93
N THR A 65 11.65 -10.76 8.22
CA THR A 65 10.81 -9.58 8.43
C THR A 65 9.37 -9.92 8.05
N LYS A 66 8.41 -9.51 8.90
CA LYS A 66 6.99 -9.73 8.63
C LYS A 66 6.59 -9.02 7.34
N ILE A 67 6.06 -9.77 6.38
CA ILE A 67 5.66 -9.26 5.06
C ILE A 67 4.58 -8.18 5.15
N ASP A 68 3.67 -8.32 6.11
CA ASP A 68 2.56 -7.40 6.38
C ASP A 68 2.88 -6.39 7.49
N HIS A 69 4.18 -6.18 7.79
CA HIS A 69 4.58 -5.08 8.66
C HIS A 69 4.12 -3.76 8.05
N ALA A 70 3.47 -2.93 8.88
CA ALA A 70 2.95 -1.64 8.46
C ALA A 70 3.79 -0.50 9.06
N ASP A 71 3.96 0.56 8.30
CA ASP A 71 4.57 1.80 8.76
C ASP A 71 3.60 2.60 9.66
N PRO A 72 4.00 3.75 10.21
CA PRO A 72 3.11 4.60 11.03
C PRO A 72 1.86 5.10 10.31
N ALA A 73 1.83 5.08 8.97
CA ALA A 73 0.64 5.38 8.17
C ALA A 73 -0.27 4.15 7.97
N GLY A 74 0.13 2.99 8.53
CA GLY A 74 -0.58 1.73 8.32
C GLY A 74 -0.32 1.13 6.94
N GLU A 75 0.61 1.68 6.16
CA GLU A 75 0.94 1.19 4.83
C GLU A 75 1.93 0.03 4.91
N THR A 76 1.58 -1.10 4.28
CA THR A 76 2.46 -2.27 4.14
C THR A 76 3.36 -2.14 2.91
N ALA A 77 4.31 -3.05 2.76
CA ALA A 77 5.12 -3.15 1.54
C ALA A 77 4.26 -3.20 0.27
N LEU A 78 3.10 -3.88 0.31
CA LEU A 78 2.17 -3.95 -0.82
C LEU A 78 1.67 -2.56 -1.24
N PHE A 79 1.29 -1.69 -0.28
CA PHE A 79 0.83 -0.33 -0.58
C PHE A 79 1.92 0.49 -1.27
N HIS A 80 3.16 0.40 -0.80
CA HIS A 80 4.30 1.12 -1.39
C HIS A 80 4.66 0.58 -2.79
N ILE A 81 4.59 -0.73 -3.00
CA ILE A 81 4.80 -1.37 -4.31
C ILE A 81 3.73 -0.93 -5.31
N ILE A 82 2.46 -0.86 -4.91
CA ILE A 82 1.38 -0.35 -5.77
C ILE A 82 1.65 1.12 -6.12
N GLY A 83 2.01 1.94 -5.16
CA GLY A 83 2.37 3.36 -5.37
C GLY A 83 3.53 3.51 -6.37
N SER A 84 4.61 2.78 -6.19
CA SER A 84 5.79 2.81 -7.09
C SER A 84 5.52 2.21 -8.47
N GLY A 85 4.53 1.32 -8.61
CA GLY A 85 4.21 0.65 -9.86
C GLY A 85 5.13 -0.53 -10.20
N SER A 86 5.85 -1.06 -9.23
CA SER A 86 6.77 -2.18 -9.44
C SER A 86 6.03 -3.51 -9.58
N GLN A 87 5.82 -3.97 -10.82
CA GLN A 87 5.15 -5.25 -11.07
C GLN A 87 5.92 -6.43 -10.47
N LYS A 88 7.25 -6.46 -10.63
CA LYS A 88 8.08 -7.53 -10.05
C LYS A 88 7.99 -7.57 -8.52
N GLY A 89 7.88 -6.40 -7.89
CA GLY A 89 7.67 -6.31 -6.44
C GLY A 89 6.30 -6.82 -6.03
N PHE A 90 5.26 -6.50 -6.80
CA PHE A 90 3.92 -7.01 -6.57
C PHE A 90 3.87 -8.54 -6.68
N ASP A 91 4.38 -9.09 -7.78
CA ASP A 91 4.42 -10.53 -8.01
C ASP A 91 5.15 -11.24 -6.86
N LEU A 92 6.32 -10.73 -6.46
CA LEU A 92 7.10 -11.25 -5.32
C LEU A 92 6.32 -11.23 -4.00
N LEU A 93 5.64 -10.14 -3.69
CA LEU A 93 4.85 -10.04 -2.45
C LEU A 93 3.68 -11.03 -2.47
N MET A 94 3.01 -11.21 -3.62
CA MET A 94 1.93 -12.18 -3.76
C MET A 94 2.44 -13.62 -3.62
N GLU A 95 3.58 -13.96 -4.25
CA GLU A 95 4.23 -15.27 -4.09
C GLU A 95 4.60 -15.57 -2.64
N ARG A 96 4.96 -14.54 -1.88
CA ARG A 96 5.31 -14.65 -0.45
C ARG A 96 4.13 -14.52 0.50
N GLY A 97 2.91 -14.42 -0.02
CA GLY A 97 1.67 -14.43 0.75
C GLY A 97 1.31 -13.11 1.43
N ALA A 98 1.69 -11.96 0.86
CA ALA A 98 1.26 -10.67 1.37
C ALA A 98 -0.27 -10.53 1.36
N SER A 99 -0.84 -10.00 2.44
CA SER A 99 -2.27 -9.80 2.58
C SER A 99 -2.76 -8.63 1.72
N THR A 100 -3.79 -8.88 0.90
CA THR A 100 -4.46 -7.87 0.08
C THR A 100 -5.61 -7.16 0.81
N HIS A 101 -5.97 -7.62 2.02
CA HIS A 101 -7.15 -7.16 2.76
C HIS A 101 -6.86 -6.12 3.83
N LEU A 102 -5.60 -5.80 4.07
CA LEU A 102 -5.20 -4.82 5.06
C LEU A 102 -5.62 -3.40 4.63
N LYS A 103 -5.83 -2.57 5.63
CA LYS A 103 -6.20 -1.17 5.45
C LYS A 103 -5.16 -0.26 6.10
N ASP A 104 -4.86 0.87 5.46
CA ASP A 104 -4.04 1.92 6.07
C ASP A 104 -4.80 2.66 7.18
N ILE A 105 -4.16 3.64 7.83
CA ILE A 105 -4.81 4.43 8.90
C ILE A 105 -5.99 5.27 8.42
N GLN A 106 -6.11 5.56 7.11
CA GLN A 106 -7.27 6.20 6.51
C GLN A 106 -8.36 5.19 6.11
N GLY A 107 -8.15 3.90 6.34
CA GLY A 107 -9.06 2.84 5.94
C GLY A 107 -8.98 2.48 4.46
N ASN A 108 -7.99 2.98 3.72
CA ASN A 108 -7.81 2.61 2.32
C ASN A 108 -7.32 1.17 2.21
N THR A 109 -7.85 0.44 1.25
CA THR A 109 -7.35 -0.88 0.83
C THR A 109 -6.32 -0.75 -0.29
N ALA A 110 -5.66 -1.85 -0.63
CA ALA A 110 -4.78 -1.93 -1.81
C ALA A 110 -5.50 -1.48 -3.10
N LEU A 111 -6.81 -1.74 -3.22
CA LEU A 111 -7.61 -1.34 -4.38
C LEU A 111 -7.82 0.18 -4.44
N HIS A 112 -8.03 0.85 -3.30
CA HIS A 112 -8.06 2.32 -3.24
C HIS A 112 -6.73 2.90 -3.71
N LYS A 113 -5.62 2.35 -3.26
CA LYS A 113 -4.27 2.77 -3.67
C LYS A 113 -4.07 2.59 -5.17
N ALA A 114 -4.45 1.43 -5.72
CA ALA A 114 -4.33 1.16 -7.15
C ALA A 114 -5.15 2.15 -8.00
N ALA A 115 -6.37 2.49 -7.56
CA ALA A 115 -7.20 3.50 -8.22
C ALA A 115 -6.60 4.91 -8.10
N THR A 116 -6.07 5.29 -6.92
CA THR A 116 -5.44 6.61 -6.70
C THR A 116 -4.24 6.85 -7.62
N PHE A 117 -3.43 5.81 -7.85
CA PHE A 117 -2.23 5.91 -8.69
C PHE A 117 -2.45 5.45 -10.13
N SER A 118 -3.72 5.26 -10.56
CA SER A 118 -4.07 4.80 -11.92
C SER A 118 -3.32 3.53 -12.34
N ARG A 119 -3.26 2.55 -11.43
CA ARG A 119 -2.54 1.29 -11.64
C ARG A 119 -3.48 0.21 -12.18
N GLU A 120 -3.81 0.26 -13.47
CA GLU A 120 -4.73 -0.68 -14.12
C GLU A 120 -4.40 -2.14 -13.85
N ARG A 121 -3.13 -2.53 -14.03
CA ARG A 121 -2.70 -3.92 -13.87
C ARG A 121 -2.92 -4.42 -12.44
N PHE A 122 -2.50 -3.64 -11.44
CA PHE A 122 -2.72 -4.02 -10.04
C PHE A 122 -4.20 -4.02 -9.67
N THR A 123 -5.00 -3.08 -10.18
CA THR A 123 -6.45 -3.09 -10.02
C THR A 123 -7.05 -4.41 -10.53
N LYS A 124 -6.62 -4.86 -11.71
CA LYS A 124 -7.07 -6.11 -12.33
C LYS A 124 -6.66 -7.34 -11.52
N ASP A 125 -5.40 -7.36 -11.08
CA ASP A 125 -4.87 -8.50 -10.32
C ASP A 125 -5.51 -8.58 -8.92
N LEU A 126 -5.69 -7.46 -8.22
CA LEU A 126 -6.39 -7.40 -6.93
C LEU A 126 -7.85 -7.88 -7.04
N ILE A 127 -8.59 -7.44 -8.07
CA ILE A 127 -9.97 -7.89 -8.30
C ILE A 127 -10.01 -9.41 -8.53
N ARG A 128 -9.08 -9.95 -9.32
CA ARG A 128 -8.98 -11.42 -9.54
C ARG A 128 -8.69 -12.20 -8.25
N MET A 129 -7.99 -11.59 -7.32
CA MET A 129 -7.71 -12.15 -5.99
C MET A 129 -8.90 -12.04 -5.03
N GLY A 130 -10.05 -11.51 -5.48
CA GLY A 130 -11.28 -11.45 -4.72
C GLY A 130 -11.32 -10.35 -3.67
N VAL A 131 -10.56 -9.25 -3.83
CA VAL A 131 -10.68 -8.12 -2.91
C VAL A 131 -12.07 -7.50 -2.97
N GLU A 132 -12.53 -6.97 -1.83
CA GLU A 132 -13.82 -6.28 -1.70
C GLU A 132 -13.81 -4.99 -2.54
N VAL A 133 -14.55 -4.99 -3.66
CA VAL A 133 -14.57 -3.87 -4.62
C VAL A 133 -15.27 -2.63 -4.05
N ASN A 134 -16.29 -2.83 -3.21
CA ASN A 134 -17.10 -1.76 -2.61
C ASN A 134 -16.63 -1.36 -1.21
N SER A 135 -15.47 -1.81 -0.76
CA SER A 135 -14.89 -1.35 0.50
C SER A 135 -14.84 0.17 0.55
N THR A 136 -15.26 0.74 1.68
CA THR A 136 -15.14 2.16 1.95
C THR A 136 -13.98 2.44 2.91
N ASN A 137 -13.35 3.59 2.73
CA ASN A 137 -12.36 4.13 3.65
C ASN A 137 -13.02 5.01 4.73
N LYS A 138 -12.23 5.66 5.58
CA LYS A 138 -12.71 6.52 6.68
C LYS A 138 -13.45 7.80 6.25
N VAL A 139 -13.41 8.15 4.97
CA VAL A 139 -14.21 9.24 4.41
C VAL A 139 -15.41 8.72 3.60
N GLY A 140 -15.72 7.43 3.68
CA GLY A 140 -16.83 6.80 2.94
C GLY A 140 -16.54 6.58 1.46
N ALA A 141 -15.37 6.95 0.96
CA ALA A 141 -15.03 6.81 -0.45
C ALA A 141 -14.64 5.36 -0.79
N THR A 142 -15.04 4.88 -1.97
CA THR A 142 -14.62 3.60 -2.57
C THR A 142 -13.52 3.81 -3.60
N ALA A 143 -12.91 2.73 -4.08
CA ALA A 143 -11.95 2.80 -5.18
C ALA A 143 -12.53 3.46 -6.44
N LEU A 144 -13.85 3.28 -6.70
CA LEU A 144 -14.54 3.94 -7.81
C LEU A 144 -14.53 5.47 -7.69
N HIS A 145 -14.69 6.03 -6.49
CA HIS A 145 -14.61 7.48 -6.28
C HIS A 145 -13.22 8.02 -6.69
N TYR A 146 -12.15 7.31 -6.37
CA TYR A 146 -10.78 7.70 -6.75
C TYR A 146 -10.54 7.57 -8.26
N ALA A 147 -11.00 6.49 -8.88
CA ALA A 147 -10.89 6.29 -10.33
C ALA A 147 -11.61 7.40 -11.11
N VAL A 148 -12.81 7.76 -10.67
CA VAL A 148 -13.61 8.84 -11.26
C VAL A 148 -12.94 10.20 -11.07
N ARG A 149 -12.45 10.50 -9.87
CA ARG A 149 -11.73 11.75 -9.56
C ARG A 149 -10.47 11.92 -10.41
N ASN A 150 -9.78 10.83 -10.74
CA ASN A 150 -8.62 10.84 -11.62
C ASN A 150 -9.02 10.87 -13.11
N ALA A 151 -10.32 10.81 -13.42
CA ALA A 151 -10.86 10.63 -14.77
C ALA A 151 -10.23 9.43 -15.51
N ASP A 152 -9.98 8.35 -14.76
CA ASP A 152 -9.44 7.11 -15.29
C ASP A 152 -10.56 6.22 -15.83
N GLU A 153 -10.79 6.33 -17.14
CA GLU A 153 -11.84 5.60 -17.83
C GLU A 153 -11.64 4.07 -17.76
N VAL A 154 -10.39 3.63 -17.84
CA VAL A 154 -10.05 2.19 -17.85
C VAL A 154 -10.36 1.55 -16.50
N ILE A 155 -9.86 2.15 -15.42
CA ILE A 155 -10.11 1.64 -14.05
C ILE A 155 -11.59 1.78 -13.71
N THR A 156 -12.26 2.87 -14.09
CA THR A 156 -13.71 3.05 -13.87
C THR A 156 -14.51 1.92 -14.51
N LYS A 157 -14.26 1.61 -15.80
CA LYS A 157 -14.92 0.49 -16.48
C LYS A 157 -14.60 -0.85 -15.82
N LEU A 158 -13.33 -1.04 -15.45
CA LEU A 158 -12.90 -2.28 -14.82
C LEU A 158 -13.61 -2.52 -13.48
N LEU A 159 -13.70 -1.49 -12.63
CA LEU A 159 -14.39 -1.57 -11.35
C LEU A 159 -15.90 -1.84 -11.52
N LEU A 160 -16.58 -1.09 -12.42
CA LEU A 160 -18.01 -1.28 -12.70
C LEU A 160 -18.31 -2.68 -13.25
N LYS A 161 -17.48 -3.19 -14.16
CA LYS A 161 -17.61 -4.55 -14.69
C LYS A 161 -17.51 -5.62 -13.61
N ASN A 162 -16.82 -5.33 -12.51
CA ASN A 162 -16.61 -6.25 -11.40
C ASN A 162 -17.45 -5.89 -10.16
N GLY A 163 -18.59 -5.23 -10.34
CA GLY A 163 -19.58 -5.02 -9.30
C GLY A 163 -19.37 -3.77 -8.44
N ALA A 164 -18.58 -2.81 -8.90
CA ALA A 164 -18.53 -1.53 -8.18
C ALA A 164 -19.87 -0.79 -8.24
N GLU A 165 -20.36 -0.40 -7.09
CA GLU A 165 -21.63 0.28 -6.93
C GLU A 165 -21.42 1.81 -7.10
N LYS A 166 -22.04 2.38 -8.13
CA LYS A 166 -21.92 3.81 -8.46
C LYS A 166 -22.69 4.74 -7.53
N ASN A 167 -23.59 4.20 -6.72
CA ASN A 167 -24.48 4.97 -5.83
C ASN A 167 -24.00 5.05 -4.37
N ILE A 168 -22.90 4.40 -4.01
CA ILE A 168 -22.33 4.53 -2.66
C ILE A 168 -21.96 5.99 -2.46
N LEU A 169 -22.38 6.54 -1.32
CA LEU A 169 -22.10 7.94 -0.95
C LEU A 169 -20.87 7.99 -0.05
N ASP A 170 -19.97 8.95 -0.33
CA ASP A 170 -18.97 9.34 0.64
C ASP A 170 -19.59 10.14 1.80
N PHE A 171 -18.82 10.49 2.82
CA PHE A 171 -19.35 11.26 3.97
C PHE A 171 -19.71 12.70 3.64
N GLN A 172 -19.41 13.19 2.44
CA GLN A 172 -19.86 14.47 1.93
C GLN A 172 -21.18 14.35 1.14
N GLY A 173 -21.73 13.12 1.04
CA GLY A 173 -22.95 12.83 0.29
C GLY A 173 -22.74 12.71 -1.22
N ASN A 174 -21.50 12.56 -1.70
CA ASN A 174 -21.21 12.42 -3.10
C ASN A 174 -21.16 10.95 -3.51
N SER A 175 -21.88 10.59 -4.55
CA SER A 175 -21.71 9.36 -5.29
C SER A 175 -20.66 9.56 -6.40
N ALA A 176 -20.23 8.47 -7.04
CA ALA A 176 -19.31 8.56 -8.19
C ALA A 176 -19.82 9.53 -9.28
N ILE A 177 -21.13 9.58 -9.52
CA ILE A 177 -21.72 10.47 -10.52
C ILE A 177 -21.69 11.93 -10.07
N ASN A 178 -21.98 12.23 -8.80
CA ASN A 178 -21.92 13.59 -8.22
C ASN A 178 -20.49 14.13 -8.30
N VAL A 179 -19.47 13.27 -8.10
CA VAL A 179 -18.06 13.66 -8.28
C VAL A 179 -17.80 14.14 -9.71
N VAL A 180 -18.28 13.40 -10.71
CA VAL A 180 -18.14 13.79 -12.13
C VAL A 180 -18.83 15.12 -12.43
N GLU A 181 -20.06 15.28 -11.98
CA GLU A 181 -20.83 16.53 -12.19
C GLU A 181 -20.14 17.74 -11.54
N SER A 182 -19.60 17.56 -10.33
CA SER A 182 -18.79 18.58 -9.67
C SER A 182 -17.53 18.92 -10.47
N MET A 183 -16.85 17.92 -11.03
CA MET A 183 -15.66 18.11 -11.87
C MET A 183 -15.99 18.89 -13.17
N LEU A 184 -17.12 18.58 -13.81
CA LEU A 184 -17.53 19.28 -15.04
C LEU A 184 -17.80 20.77 -14.84
N ASN A 185 -18.18 21.17 -13.62
CA ASN A 185 -18.43 22.54 -13.23
C ASN A 185 -17.16 23.33 -12.86
N GLN A 186 -16.01 22.68 -12.73
CA GLN A 186 -14.75 23.35 -12.42
C GLN A 186 -14.07 23.92 -13.66
N LYS A 187 -13.39 25.06 -13.50
CA LYS A 187 -12.64 25.73 -14.60
C LYS A 187 -11.35 25.00 -14.95
N SER A 188 -10.68 24.40 -13.95
CA SER A 188 -9.47 23.60 -14.13
C SER A 188 -9.61 22.29 -13.36
N LEU A 189 -9.14 21.22 -13.92
CA LEU A 189 -9.23 19.88 -13.39
C LEU A 189 -7.85 19.31 -13.18
N SER A 190 -7.61 18.69 -12.02
CA SER A 190 -6.40 17.94 -11.75
C SER A 190 -6.74 16.60 -11.08
N ASP A 191 -5.90 15.58 -11.35
CA ASP A 191 -5.99 14.27 -10.69
C ASP A 191 -5.43 14.31 -9.26
N SER A 192 -5.44 13.17 -8.59
CA SER A 192 -4.90 12.99 -7.24
C SER A 192 -3.39 13.26 -7.12
N MET A 193 -2.69 13.34 -8.24
CA MET A 193 -1.25 13.63 -8.35
C MET A 193 -0.95 15.03 -8.89
N GLY A 194 -1.98 15.85 -9.13
CA GLY A 194 -1.85 17.22 -9.62
C GLY A 194 -1.70 17.35 -11.15
N ASN A 195 -1.86 16.26 -11.91
CA ASN A 195 -1.82 16.33 -13.37
C ASN A 195 -3.13 16.92 -13.93
N VAL A 196 -3.03 17.71 -15.00
CA VAL A 196 -4.20 18.29 -15.64
C VAL A 196 -5.06 17.22 -16.31
N ILE A 197 -6.35 17.19 -15.97
CA ILE A 197 -7.32 16.26 -16.54
C ILE A 197 -8.05 16.92 -17.70
N SER A 198 -8.15 16.19 -18.82
CA SER A 198 -8.98 16.63 -19.96
C SER A 198 -10.48 16.56 -19.63
N LYS A 199 -11.21 17.62 -19.94
CA LYS A 199 -12.67 17.66 -19.78
C LYS A 199 -13.37 16.54 -20.59
N ASN A 200 -12.79 16.14 -21.71
CA ASN A 200 -13.32 15.03 -22.52
C ASN A 200 -13.26 13.69 -21.77
N ASN A 201 -12.20 13.45 -20.99
CA ASN A 201 -12.12 12.24 -20.17
C ASN A 201 -13.24 12.21 -19.12
N VAL A 202 -13.51 13.35 -18.48
CA VAL A 202 -14.60 13.47 -17.49
C VAL A 202 -15.97 13.22 -18.13
N LEU A 203 -16.21 13.76 -19.32
CA LEU A 203 -17.44 13.51 -20.10
C LEU A 203 -17.60 12.04 -20.50
N ASN A 204 -16.50 11.35 -20.82
CA ASN A 204 -16.53 9.92 -21.10
C ASN A 204 -16.92 9.11 -19.86
N ILE A 205 -16.35 9.47 -18.69
CA ILE A 205 -16.70 8.84 -17.41
C ILE A 205 -18.19 9.05 -17.11
N GLU A 206 -18.70 10.26 -17.29
CA GLU A 206 -20.15 10.55 -17.10
C GLU A 206 -21.03 9.62 -17.94
N LYS A 207 -20.70 9.45 -19.24
CA LYS A 207 -21.42 8.53 -20.14
C LYS A 207 -21.34 7.07 -19.66
N ILE A 208 -20.22 6.67 -19.08
CA ILE A 208 -20.04 5.30 -18.55
C ILE A 208 -20.92 5.08 -17.33
N LEU A 209 -20.96 6.06 -16.41
CA LEU A 209 -21.73 5.96 -15.16
C LEU A 209 -23.25 6.04 -15.39
N LYS A 210 -23.70 6.71 -16.46
CA LYS A 210 -25.13 6.86 -16.81
C LYS A 210 -25.72 5.66 -17.55
N LYS A 211 -24.88 4.72 -18.01
CA LYS A 211 -25.31 3.40 -18.53
C LYS A 211 -25.61 2.43 -17.41
#